data_09f2e20777f4d60ec340d0d3cc26f2b2
#
_entry.id   09f2e20777f4d60ec340d0d3cc26f2b2
#
_cell.length_a   1.000
_cell.length_b   1.000
_cell.length_c   1.000
_cell.angle_alpha   90.00
_cell.angle_beta   90.00
_cell.angle_gamma   90.00
#
_symmetry.space_group_name_H-M   'P 1'
#
loop_
_entity.id
_entity.type
_entity.pdbx_description
1 polymer ?
#
loop_
_entity_poly.entity_id
_entity_poly.type
_entity_poly.pdbx_seq_one_letter_code
_entity_poly.pdbx_strand_id
1 'polypeptide(L)'
;MILTSPPYAGAQKYIRSSWLNLYWLGTKQAEDIRMLNNKNIGREDYHKVDTLQHVFTGIPAADAVLESLYQDGKNERAYIVGNYLNEMKIALDESFRVLKKSGYMIIVIGNDGIHIELSNR
;
A
#
# COMPACT_ATOMS: atom_id res chain seq x y z
N MET A 1 -3.67 20.02 -11.14
CA MET A 1 -2.51 19.08 -11.11
C MET A 1 -2.46 18.41 -9.76
N ILE A 2 -2.21 17.11 -9.74
CA ILE A 2 -1.89 16.32 -8.54
C ILE A 2 -0.44 15.85 -8.69
N LEU A 3 0.38 16.08 -7.67
CA LEU A 3 1.74 15.54 -7.58
C LEU A 3 1.85 14.79 -6.27
N THR A 4 2.21 13.51 -6.32
CA THR A 4 2.28 12.66 -5.14
C THR A 4 3.41 11.64 -5.24
N SER A 5 3.94 11.26 -4.08
CA SER A 5 4.78 10.08 -3.89
C SER A 5 4.04 9.16 -2.93
N PRO A 6 3.35 8.12 -3.44
CA PRO A 6 2.57 7.22 -2.59
C PRO A 6 3.47 6.42 -1.66
N PRO A 7 2.93 5.89 -0.54
CA PRO A 7 3.67 4.99 0.32
C PRO A 7 4.07 3.71 -0.44
N TYR A 8 5.13 3.05 0.01
CA TYR A 8 5.61 1.79 -0.56
C TYR A 8 5.08 0.59 0.20
N ALA A 9 4.86 -0.52 -0.50
CA ALA A 9 4.38 -1.76 0.09
C ALA A 9 5.42 -2.33 1.08
N GLY A 10 5.09 -2.33 2.38
CA GLY A 10 5.92 -2.94 3.40
C GLY A 10 7.32 -2.33 3.57
N ALA A 11 7.57 -1.13 3.02
CA ALA A 11 8.90 -0.54 3.04
C ALA A 11 9.14 0.41 4.22
N GLN A 12 8.10 1.02 4.76
CA GLN A 12 8.26 2.03 5.82
C GLN A 12 7.19 1.95 6.90
N LYS A 13 7.63 2.01 8.14
CA LYS A 13 6.76 2.08 9.33
C LYS A 13 6.41 3.53 9.65
N TYR A 14 5.61 4.17 8.77
CA TYR A 14 5.28 5.60 8.85
C TYR A 14 4.75 6.04 10.22
N ILE A 15 3.84 5.28 10.80
CA ILE A 15 3.28 5.60 12.12
C ILE A 15 4.34 5.47 13.20
N ARG A 16 5.21 4.45 13.13
CA ARG A 16 6.28 4.26 14.10
C ARG A 16 7.35 5.36 14.02
N SER A 17 7.70 5.83 12.83
CA SER A 17 8.66 6.93 12.68
C SER A 17 8.11 8.28 13.11
N SER A 18 6.78 8.43 13.08
CA SER A 18 6.07 9.68 13.45
C SER A 18 5.47 9.66 14.85
N TRP A 19 5.72 8.62 15.67
CA TRP A 19 5.02 8.44 16.94
C TRP A 19 5.23 9.60 17.93
N LEU A 20 6.41 10.23 17.96
CA LEU A 20 6.66 11.41 18.78
C LEU A 20 5.79 12.59 18.35
N ASN A 21 5.67 12.83 17.05
CA ASN A 21 4.81 13.87 16.50
C ASN A 21 3.34 13.60 16.85
N LEU A 22 2.91 12.36 16.73
CA LEU A 22 1.55 11.93 17.08
C LEU A 22 1.26 12.15 18.56
N TYR A 23 2.24 11.85 19.43
CA TYR A 23 2.14 12.12 20.86
C TYR A 23 1.96 13.62 21.17
N TRP A 24 2.73 14.49 20.52
CA TRP A 24 2.58 15.94 20.63
C TRP A 24 1.23 16.45 20.12
N LEU A 25 0.66 15.79 19.13
CA LEU A 25 -0.68 16.09 18.56
C LEU A 25 -1.83 15.52 19.42
N GLY A 26 -1.52 14.90 20.56
CA GLY A 26 -2.52 14.42 21.52
C GLY A 26 -2.84 12.93 21.44
N THR A 27 -2.19 12.16 20.58
CA THR A 27 -2.34 10.69 20.51
C THR A 27 -1.56 10.06 21.66
N LYS A 28 -2.23 9.70 22.75
CA LYS A 28 -1.57 9.24 23.99
C LYS A 28 -1.75 7.76 24.27
N GLN A 29 -2.65 7.08 23.54
CA GLN A 29 -2.98 5.68 23.81
C GLN A 29 -2.44 4.75 22.74
N ALA A 30 -2.02 3.56 23.13
CA ALA A 30 -1.51 2.55 22.20
C ALA A 30 -2.57 2.10 21.20
N GLU A 31 -3.85 2.10 21.61
CA GLU A 31 -4.99 1.80 20.75
C GLU A 31 -5.14 2.79 19.60
N ASP A 32 -4.95 4.08 19.86
CA ASP A 32 -5.02 5.13 18.84
C ASP A 32 -3.93 4.95 17.79
N ILE A 33 -2.70 4.65 18.25
CA ILE A 33 -1.56 4.38 17.36
C ILE A 33 -1.81 3.14 16.50
N ARG A 34 -2.37 2.07 17.10
CA ARG A 34 -2.72 0.84 16.38
C ARG A 34 -3.80 1.08 15.34
N MET A 35 -4.82 1.87 15.70
CA MET A 35 -5.89 2.25 14.76
C MET A 35 -5.34 3.08 13.59
N LEU A 36 -4.44 4.02 13.83
CA LEU A 36 -3.78 4.80 12.78
C LEU A 36 -2.92 3.90 11.88
N ASN A 37 -2.17 2.97 12.47
CA ASN A 37 -1.38 2.00 11.70
C ASN A 37 -2.27 1.14 10.79
N ASN A 38 -3.42 0.70 11.29
CA ASN A 38 -4.39 -0.09 10.51
C ASN A 38 -5.01 0.68 9.33
N LYS A 39 -5.05 2.00 9.40
CA LYS A 39 -5.53 2.88 8.31
C LYS A 39 -4.43 3.30 7.35
N ASN A 40 -3.18 2.93 7.60
CA ASN A 40 -2.06 3.34 6.77
C ASN A 40 -1.89 2.41 5.57
N ILE A 41 -1.87 2.96 4.36
CA ILE A 41 -1.61 2.22 3.13
C ILE A 41 -0.16 1.70 3.15
N GLY A 42 0.05 0.43 2.77
CA GLY A 42 1.37 -0.18 2.72
C GLY A 42 1.91 -0.65 4.06
N ARG A 43 1.06 -0.86 5.05
CA ARG A 43 1.45 -1.44 6.35
C ARG A 43 1.99 -2.86 6.20
N GLU A 44 2.85 -3.26 7.13
CA GLU A 44 3.39 -4.63 7.22
C GLU A 44 2.71 -5.46 8.32
N ASP A 45 2.14 -4.80 9.32
CA ASP A 45 1.62 -5.46 10.53
C ASP A 45 0.23 -6.06 10.27
N TYR A 46 0.20 -7.32 9.84
CA TYR A 46 -1.00 -8.14 9.70
C TYR A 46 -0.95 -9.33 10.65
N HIS A 47 -2.10 -9.84 11.07
CA HIS A 47 -2.14 -11.09 11.84
C HIS A 47 -1.76 -12.27 10.93
N LYS A 48 -0.95 -13.20 11.45
CA LYS A 48 -0.50 -14.38 10.67
C LYS A 48 -1.65 -15.20 10.08
N VAL A 49 -2.81 -15.22 10.75
CA VAL A 49 -4.00 -15.94 10.25
C VAL A 49 -4.55 -15.26 8.99
N ASP A 50 -4.51 -13.93 8.94
CA ASP A 50 -5.01 -13.17 7.79
C ASP A 50 -4.11 -13.37 6.57
N THR A 51 -2.81 -13.50 6.77
CA THR A 51 -1.82 -13.69 5.69
C THR A 51 -1.92 -15.05 4.98
N LEU A 52 -2.72 -15.97 5.48
CA LEU A 52 -3.03 -17.24 4.81
C LEU A 52 -4.14 -17.10 3.75
N GLN A 53 -4.82 -15.97 3.71
CA GLN A 53 -5.86 -15.72 2.72
C GLN A 53 -5.23 -15.23 1.40
N HIS A 54 -5.73 -15.76 0.28
CA HIS A 54 -5.33 -15.28 -1.04
C HIS A 54 -6.04 -13.96 -1.34
N VAL A 55 -5.26 -12.96 -1.71
CA VAL A 55 -5.76 -11.63 -2.09
C VAL A 55 -5.73 -11.53 -3.61
N PHE A 56 -6.80 -11.02 -4.19
CA PHE A 56 -6.92 -10.70 -5.61
C PHE A 56 -7.11 -9.20 -5.81
N THR A 57 -6.48 -8.67 -6.83
CA THR A 57 -6.55 -7.24 -7.16
C THR A 57 -7.51 -6.95 -8.32
N GLY A 58 -7.81 -7.96 -9.12
CA GLY A 58 -8.52 -7.82 -10.39
C GLY A 58 -7.67 -7.21 -11.51
N ILE A 59 -6.36 -7.08 -11.28
CA ILE A 59 -5.38 -6.63 -12.30
C ILE A 59 -4.57 -7.87 -12.69
N PRO A 60 -4.73 -8.40 -13.94
CA PRO A 60 -4.14 -9.68 -14.32
C PRO A 60 -2.62 -9.77 -14.12
N ALA A 61 -1.89 -8.71 -14.43
CA ALA A 61 -0.44 -8.67 -14.25
C ALA A 61 -0.04 -8.72 -12.76
N ALA A 62 -0.78 -8.04 -11.88
CA ALA A 62 -0.54 -8.06 -10.44
C ALA A 62 -0.92 -9.43 -9.85
N ASP A 63 -2.07 -9.96 -10.24
CA ASP A 63 -2.56 -11.25 -9.76
C ASP A 63 -1.60 -12.40 -10.15
N ALA A 64 -0.98 -12.34 -11.33
CA ALA A 64 0.05 -13.30 -11.75
C ALA A 64 1.30 -13.24 -10.84
N VAL A 65 1.73 -12.05 -10.43
CA VAL A 65 2.85 -11.88 -9.50
C VAL A 65 2.49 -12.40 -8.10
N LEU A 66 1.27 -12.10 -7.63
CA LEU A 66 0.80 -12.60 -6.33
C LEU A 66 0.72 -14.13 -6.33
N GLU A 67 0.21 -14.74 -7.39
CA GLU A 67 0.15 -16.20 -7.53
C GLU A 67 1.54 -16.82 -7.47
N SER A 68 2.53 -16.25 -8.16
CA SER A 68 3.92 -16.70 -8.07
C SER A 68 4.47 -16.64 -6.64
N LEU A 69 4.15 -15.56 -5.90
CA LEU A 69 4.56 -15.43 -4.50
C LEU A 69 3.90 -16.48 -3.60
N TYR A 70 2.63 -16.81 -3.84
CA TYR A 70 1.93 -17.87 -3.10
C TYR A 70 2.52 -19.24 -3.40
N GLN A 71 2.84 -19.54 -4.65
CA GLN A 71 3.51 -20.79 -5.06
C GLN A 71 4.90 -20.94 -4.45
N ASP A 72 5.62 -19.83 -4.29
CA ASP A 72 6.92 -19.78 -3.59
C ASP A 72 6.80 -19.90 -2.06
N GLY A 73 5.59 -20.00 -1.50
CA GLY A 73 5.35 -20.03 -0.06
C GLY A 73 5.53 -18.70 0.65
N LYS A 74 5.62 -17.59 -0.10
CA LYS A 74 5.79 -16.23 0.43
C LYS A 74 4.44 -15.56 0.72
N ASN A 75 3.56 -16.26 1.42
CA ASN A 75 2.16 -15.87 1.64
C ASN A 75 2.02 -14.49 2.30
N GLU A 76 2.82 -14.21 3.34
CA GLU A 76 2.81 -12.92 4.03
C GLU A 76 3.13 -11.76 3.08
N ARG A 77 4.17 -11.93 2.24
CA ARG A 77 4.54 -10.91 1.27
C ARG A 77 3.48 -10.73 0.19
N ALA A 78 2.91 -11.81 -0.32
CA ALA A 78 1.82 -11.77 -1.28
C ALA A 78 0.60 -11.02 -0.71
N TYR A 79 0.25 -11.32 0.55
CA TYR A 79 -0.85 -10.67 1.26
C TYR A 79 -0.61 -9.16 1.43
N ILE A 80 0.59 -8.74 1.87
CA ILE A 80 0.98 -7.33 2.03
C ILE A 80 0.88 -6.59 0.70
N VAL A 81 1.47 -7.16 -0.36
CA VAL A 81 1.48 -6.52 -1.69
C VAL A 81 0.08 -6.46 -2.28
N GLY A 82 -0.72 -7.52 -2.16
CA GLY A 82 -2.10 -7.55 -2.68
C GLY A 82 -2.99 -6.51 -2.01
N ASN A 83 -2.93 -6.40 -0.68
CA ASN A 83 -3.68 -5.37 0.05
C ASN A 83 -3.21 -3.96 -0.31
N TYR A 84 -1.90 -3.75 -0.38
CA TYR A 84 -1.34 -2.48 -0.82
C TYR A 84 -1.89 -2.05 -2.19
N LEU A 85 -1.91 -2.95 -3.17
CA LEU A 85 -2.40 -2.65 -4.51
C LEU A 85 -3.91 -2.32 -4.51
N ASN A 86 -4.70 -3.03 -3.72
CA ASN A 86 -6.13 -2.76 -3.56
C ASN A 86 -6.38 -1.39 -2.89
N GLU A 87 -5.64 -1.07 -1.83
CA GLU A 87 -5.73 0.22 -1.13
C GLU A 87 -5.27 1.38 -2.04
N MET A 88 -4.17 1.18 -2.79
CA MET A 88 -3.69 2.15 -3.76
C MET A 88 -4.67 2.40 -4.90
N LYS A 89 -5.34 1.35 -5.39
CA LYS A 89 -6.38 1.49 -6.41
C LYS A 89 -7.48 2.44 -5.94
N ILE A 90 -7.99 2.25 -4.72
CA ILE A 90 -9.01 3.14 -4.12
C ILE A 90 -8.49 4.58 -4.04
N ALA A 91 -7.26 4.77 -3.57
CA ALA A 91 -6.66 6.10 -3.44
C ALA A 91 -6.45 6.78 -4.80
N LEU A 92 -6.08 6.02 -5.83
CA LEU A 92 -5.92 6.52 -7.19
C LEU A 92 -7.27 6.86 -7.83
N ASP A 93 -8.29 6.02 -7.65
CA ASP A 93 -9.65 6.26 -8.14
C ASP A 93 -10.21 7.57 -7.55
N GLU A 94 -10.03 7.81 -6.24
CA GLU A 94 -10.43 9.06 -5.59
C GLU A 94 -9.62 10.27 -6.09
N SER A 95 -8.33 10.10 -6.29
CA SER A 95 -7.47 11.13 -6.86
C SER A 95 -7.91 11.50 -8.27
N PHE A 96 -8.25 10.51 -9.08
CA PHE A 96 -8.77 10.71 -10.43
C PHE A 96 -10.14 11.40 -10.41
N ARG A 97 -11.02 11.02 -9.48
CA ARG A 97 -12.36 11.61 -9.32
C ARG A 97 -12.31 13.12 -9.06
N VAL A 98 -11.34 13.59 -8.27
CA VAL A 98 -11.18 15.02 -7.94
C VAL A 98 -10.32 15.79 -8.94
N LEU A 99 -9.69 15.10 -9.87
CA LEU A 99 -8.87 15.72 -10.90
C LEU A 99 -9.75 16.51 -11.87
N LYS A 100 -9.41 17.77 -12.09
CA LYS A 100 -10.11 18.58 -13.09
C LYS A 100 -9.97 17.99 -14.48
N LYS A 101 -10.99 18.16 -15.32
CA LYS A 101 -10.94 17.79 -16.73
C LYS A 101 -9.69 18.41 -17.39
N SER A 102 -8.94 17.63 -18.14
CA SER A 102 -7.63 17.99 -18.71
C SER A 102 -6.54 18.30 -17.66
N GLY A 103 -6.74 17.84 -16.42
CA GLY A 103 -5.72 17.92 -15.37
C GLY A 103 -4.68 16.81 -15.51
N TYR A 104 -3.54 17.01 -14.87
CA TYR A 104 -2.44 16.04 -14.85
C TYR A 104 -2.26 15.48 -13.45
N MET A 105 -1.98 14.19 -13.37
CA MET A 105 -1.51 13.51 -12.16
C MET A 105 -0.10 12.97 -12.41
N ILE A 106 0.82 13.32 -11.52
CA ILE A 106 2.22 12.89 -11.55
C ILE A 106 2.45 12.04 -10.29
N ILE A 107 2.89 10.82 -10.50
CA ILE A 107 3.20 9.88 -9.41
C ILE A 107 4.70 9.61 -9.45
N VAL A 108 5.38 9.88 -8.33
CA VAL A 108 6.80 9.57 -8.16
C VAL A 108 6.93 8.31 -7.33
N ILE A 109 7.47 7.26 -7.92
CA ILE A 109 7.67 5.95 -7.28
C ILE A 109 9.15 5.63 -7.26
N GLY A 110 9.69 5.28 -6.08
CA GLY A 110 11.04 4.77 -5.95
C GLY A 110 11.12 3.29 -6.38
N ASN A 111 12.32 2.87 -6.78
CA ASN A 111 12.56 1.49 -7.20
C ASN A 111 13.13 0.68 -6.03
N ASP A 112 12.33 0.44 -4.99
CA ASP A 112 12.72 -0.34 -3.82
C ASP A 112 12.49 -1.86 -4.04
N GLY A 113 13.11 -2.42 -5.09
CA GLY A 113 13.25 -3.87 -5.23
C GLY A 113 12.00 -4.65 -5.63
N ILE A 114 10.93 -4.00 -6.07
CA ILE A 114 9.83 -4.64 -6.78
C ILE A 114 9.90 -4.16 -8.22
N HIS A 115 10.59 -4.91 -9.07
CA HIS A 115 10.52 -4.71 -10.51
C HIS A 115 9.15 -5.18 -11.00
N ILE A 116 8.22 -4.24 -11.18
CA ILE A 116 7.05 -4.45 -12.02
C ILE A 116 7.39 -3.78 -13.36
N GLU A 117 7.83 -4.54 -14.32
CA GLU A 117 7.96 -4.08 -15.70
C GLU A 117 6.53 -3.92 -16.28
N LEU A 118 6.02 -2.69 -16.27
CA LEU A 118 4.84 -2.35 -17.05
C LEU A 118 5.30 -2.13 -18.51
N SER A 119 5.29 -3.19 -19.29
CA SER A 119 5.46 -3.09 -20.76
C SER A 119 4.21 -2.45 -21.35
N ASN A 120 4.29 -1.18 -21.72
CA ASN A 120 3.34 -0.56 -22.63
C ASN A 120 3.50 -1.21 -24.02
N ARG A 121 2.54 -2.00 -24.45
CA ARG A 121 2.27 -2.31 -25.86
C ARG A 121 0.91 -1.76 -26.24
#